data_1f54876be09901a212d26b38cc26fb72
#
_entry.id   1f54876be09901a212d26b38cc26fb72
#
_cell.length_a   1.000
_cell.length_b   1.000
_cell.length_c   1.000
_cell.angle_alpha   90.00
_cell.angle_beta   90.00
_cell.angle_gamma   90.00
#
_symmetry.space_group_name_H-M   'P 1'
#
loop_
_entity.id
_entity.type
_entity.pdbx_description
1 polymer ?
#
loop_
_entity_poly.entity_id
_entity_poly.type
_entity_poly.pdbx_seq_one_letter_code
_entity_poly.pdbx_strand_id
1 'polypeptide(L)'
;TELPDSYSYTLNEPNICVLDLATWQIGDEPMQPLTEILKIDRAVRTHFNLPWRGGGMLQPWYAEKHKGQEYTKPLGVLKMNFPFSMSVVPSDSVFLCLETPQRFTILVNGRRLPSQDEHGWFIDNSIRRIYVPSDMFRLGENSVELVGHFSRNLDLEAIYLTGRFGVDLQGIRKTITRLPDKLRVGDIVSQGLPFYSGAVCYRIDGLPSPAEGERLKLTMDGFDGGCLELLNEGSHQICGWAPYELDLTQAARKGEPALLNVVLTRRNTFGPLHQVPALVGAYGPENWTTEGDSFTMERYMLLPAGLTHRPSLLLERP
;
A
#
# COMPACT_ATOMS: atom_id res chain seq x y z
N THR A 1 -4.30 -31.17 15.34
CA THR A 1 -3.02 -30.66 15.89
C THR A 1 -3.07 -29.15 15.83
N GLU A 2 -2.82 -28.48 16.96
CA GLU A 2 -2.77 -27.02 16.99
C GLU A 2 -1.52 -26.53 16.26
N LEU A 3 -1.71 -25.57 15.38
CA LEU A 3 -0.65 -24.87 14.69
C LEU A 3 -0.12 -23.70 15.55
N PRO A 4 1.12 -23.24 15.36
CA PRO A 4 1.69 -22.13 16.11
C PRO A 4 0.92 -20.81 15.88
N ASP A 5 1.09 -19.86 16.81
CA ASP A 5 0.48 -18.52 16.70
C ASP A 5 1.29 -17.55 15.83
N SER A 6 2.49 -17.93 15.41
CA SER A 6 3.36 -17.07 14.60
C SER A 6 4.15 -17.87 13.59
N TYR A 7 4.36 -17.26 12.43
CA TYR A 7 4.99 -17.87 11.27
C TYR A 7 6.12 -17.00 10.74
N SER A 8 7.19 -17.62 10.26
CA SER A 8 8.08 -16.96 9.30
C SER A 8 7.32 -16.73 8.01
N TYR A 9 7.65 -15.66 7.31
CA TYR A 9 6.90 -15.23 6.12
C TYR A 9 7.80 -14.60 5.08
N THR A 10 7.30 -14.49 3.87
CA THR A 10 7.87 -13.66 2.81
C THR A 10 6.79 -12.80 2.18
N LEU A 11 7.19 -11.63 1.72
CA LEU A 11 6.34 -10.71 0.95
C LEU A 11 6.72 -10.86 -0.54
N ASN A 12 5.74 -10.94 -1.41
CA ASN A 12 6.00 -11.01 -2.86
C ASN A 12 6.31 -9.64 -3.48
N GLU A 13 6.03 -8.56 -2.75
CA GLU A 13 6.28 -7.16 -3.12
C GLU A 13 6.97 -6.42 -1.97
N PRO A 14 7.63 -5.28 -2.22
CA PRO A 14 8.12 -4.41 -1.15
C PRO A 14 6.96 -3.91 -0.26
N ASN A 15 7.24 -3.68 1.04
CA ASN A 15 6.27 -3.00 1.91
C ASN A 15 6.11 -1.53 1.49
N ILE A 16 5.04 -0.92 1.94
CA ILE A 16 4.54 0.37 1.49
C ILE A 16 4.33 1.29 2.69
N CYS A 17 4.79 2.53 2.57
CA CYS A 17 4.37 3.64 3.42
C CYS A 17 3.65 4.65 2.53
N VAL A 18 2.35 4.84 2.73
CA VAL A 18 1.54 5.80 1.98
C VAL A 18 1.79 7.21 2.53
N LEU A 19 2.07 8.15 1.65
CA LEU A 19 2.23 9.57 1.94
C LEU A 19 1.14 10.35 1.19
N ASP A 20 0.04 10.59 1.85
CA ASP A 20 -1.20 11.20 1.31
C ASP A 20 -1.62 12.45 2.06
N LEU A 21 -0.87 12.84 3.10
CA LEU A 21 -1.07 14.05 3.90
C LEU A 21 0.12 14.98 3.71
N ALA A 22 -0.14 16.22 3.31
CA ALA A 22 0.91 17.22 3.10
C ALA A 22 0.55 18.58 3.69
N THR A 23 1.54 19.33 4.13
CA THR A 23 1.44 20.80 4.16
C THR A 23 1.68 21.33 2.76
N TRP A 24 0.99 22.39 2.35
CA TRP A 24 1.02 22.84 0.96
C TRP A 24 0.92 24.34 0.79
N GLN A 25 1.36 24.85 -0.36
CA GLN A 25 1.40 26.28 -0.66
C GLN A 25 1.25 26.51 -2.17
N ILE A 26 0.46 27.50 -2.56
CA ILE A 26 0.35 27.99 -3.95
C ILE A 26 1.15 29.27 -4.06
N GLY A 27 2.16 29.30 -4.95
CA GLY A 27 3.00 30.47 -5.15
C GLY A 27 3.61 31.00 -3.85
N ASP A 28 3.35 32.28 -3.57
CA ASP A 28 3.80 32.97 -2.35
C ASP A 28 2.70 33.10 -1.28
N GLU A 29 1.57 32.39 -1.44
CA GLU A 29 0.51 32.37 -0.44
C GLU A 29 0.98 31.73 0.87
N PRO A 30 0.27 31.97 2.00
CA PRO A 30 0.60 31.32 3.27
C PRO A 30 0.59 29.80 3.17
N MET A 31 1.53 29.16 3.88
CA MET A 31 1.57 27.69 4.01
C MET A 31 0.27 27.19 4.64
N GLN A 32 -0.36 26.24 3.99
CA GLN A 32 -1.56 25.58 4.47
C GLN A 32 -1.20 24.41 5.42
N PRO A 33 -2.07 24.12 6.40
CA PRO A 33 -1.86 23.04 7.35
C PRO A 33 -1.83 21.66 6.67
N LEU A 34 -1.42 20.65 7.44
CA LEU A 34 -1.45 19.26 7.01
C LEU A 34 -2.85 18.87 6.55
N THR A 35 -2.97 18.47 5.29
CA THR A 35 -4.23 18.23 4.58
C THR A 35 -4.11 16.97 3.74
N GLU A 36 -5.20 16.24 3.60
CA GLU A 36 -5.30 15.04 2.77
C GLU A 36 -5.26 15.43 1.28
N ILE A 37 -4.61 14.61 0.46
CA ILE A 37 -4.22 14.94 -0.92
C ILE A 37 -5.41 15.23 -1.85
N LEU A 38 -6.52 14.49 -1.75
CA LEU A 38 -7.73 14.78 -2.54
C LEU A 38 -8.36 16.12 -2.13
N LYS A 39 -8.31 16.44 -0.84
CA LYS A 39 -8.75 17.75 -0.34
C LYS A 39 -7.83 18.86 -0.85
N ILE A 40 -6.52 18.62 -0.94
CA ILE A 40 -5.58 19.55 -1.57
C ILE A 40 -5.93 19.74 -3.04
N ASP A 41 -6.12 18.65 -3.80
CA ASP A 41 -6.48 18.72 -5.23
C ASP A 41 -7.73 19.58 -5.44
N ARG A 42 -8.78 19.36 -4.65
CA ARG A 42 -10.04 20.13 -4.72
C ARG A 42 -9.83 21.61 -4.38
N ALA A 43 -9.04 21.91 -3.34
CA ALA A 43 -8.73 23.28 -2.95
C ALA A 43 -7.93 24.01 -4.04
N VAL A 44 -6.90 23.39 -4.59
CA VAL A 44 -6.08 23.96 -5.67
C VAL A 44 -6.90 24.17 -6.95
N ARG A 45 -7.76 23.21 -7.32
CA ARG A 45 -8.67 23.39 -8.47
C ARG A 45 -9.65 24.53 -8.26
N THR A 46 -10.23 24.64 -7.07
CA THR A 46 -11.14 25.75 -6.71
C THR A 46 -10.41 27.08 -6.79
N HIS A 47 -9.17 27.18 -6.28
CA HIS A 47 -8.33 28.39 -6.37
C HIS A 47 -8.14 28.88 -7.81
N PHE A 48 -7.92 27.94 -8.74
CA PHE A 48 -7.75 28.25 -10.18
C PHE A 48 -9.05 28.25 -10.99
N ASN A 49 -10.23 28.23 -10.34
CA ASN A 49 -11.54 28.14 -10.99
C ASN A 49 -11.67 26.93 -11.94
N LEU A 50 -11.10 25.82 -11.59
CA LEU A 50 -11.21 24.56 -12.32
C LEU A 50 -12.29 23.66 -11.70
N PRO A 51 -12.97 22.82 -12.50
CA PRO A 51 -13.84 21.79 -11.94
C PRO A 51 -13.03 20.77 -11.18
N TRP A 52 -13.64 20.20 -10.13
CA TRP A 52 -13.10 19.01 -9.47
C TRP A 52 -13.06 17.83 -10.43
N ARG A 53 -12.21 16.85 -10.14
CA ARG A 53 -12.21 15.58 -10.86
C ARG A 53 -13.56 14.90 -10.75
N GLY A 54 -14.08 14.38 -11.85
CA GLY A 54 -15.38 13.71 -11.92
C GLY A 54 -15.29 12.36 -12.62
N GLY A 55 -16.37 11.57 -12.54
CA GLY A 55 -16.42 10.22 -13.10
C GLY A 55 -16.25 10.10 -14.63
N GLY A 56 -16.36 11.21 -15.36
CA GLY A 56 -16.00 11.31 -16.78
C GLY A 56 -14.59 11.80 -17.04
N MET A 57 -13.70 11.65 -16.07
CA MET A 57 -12.35 12.15 -16.06
C MET A 57 -11.53 11.65 -17.26
N LEU A 58 -10.89 12.59 -17.94
CA LEU A 58 -9.92 12.27 -18.98
C LEU A 58 -8.59 11.88 -18.33
N GLN A 59 -8.01 10.81 -18.83
CA GLN A 59 -6.64 10.48 -18.43
C GLN A 59 -5.69 11.62 -18.78
N PRO A 60 -4.76 12.02 -17.88
CA PRO A 60 -3.85 13.14 -18.10
C PRO A 60 -3.08 13.05 -19.42
N TRP A 61 -2.55 11.88 -19.76
CA TRP A 61 -1.83 11.64 -21.01
C TRP A 61 -2.72 11.86 -22.27
N TYR A 62 -4.00 11.48 -22.18
CA TYR A 62 -4.95 11.69 -23.28
C TYR A 62 -5.26 13.19 -23.43
N ALA A 63 -5.48 13.88 -22.33
CA ALA A 63 -5.74 15.31 -22.33
C ALA A 63 -4.54 16.08 -22.90
N GLU A 64 -3.33 15.72 -22.48
CA GLU A 64 -2.09 16.31 -22.99
C GLU A 64 -1.96 16.16 -24.51
N LYS A 65 -2.29 14.98 -25.04
CA LYS A 65 -2.17 14.65 -26.46
C LYS A 65 -3.27 15.25 -27.32
N HIS A 66 -4.52 15.35 -26.80
CA HIS A 66 -5.71 15.60 -27.61
C HIS A 66 -6.51 16.85 -27.25
N LYS A 67 -6.29 17.48 -26.09
CA LYS A 67 -7.06 18.64 -25.62
C LYS A 67 -6.34 19.99 -25.80
N GLY A 68 -5.13 19.98 -26.34
CA GLY A 68 -4.37 21.17 -26.66
C GLY A 68 -3.72 21.84 -25.44
N GLN A 69 -3.01 22.95 -25.69
CA GLN A 69 -2.15 23.63 -24.73
C GLN A 69 -2.90 24.18 -23.51
N GLU A 70 -4.18 24.48 -23.61
CA GLU A 70 -4.98 24.99 -22.48
C GLU A 70 -5.04 24.01 -21.31
N TYR A 71 -4.95 22.69 -21.57
CA TYR A 71 -4.96 21.66 -20.53
C TYR A 71 -3.61 21.52 -19.81
N THR A 72 -2.52 21.85 -20.50
CA THR A 72 -1.16 21.69 -19.99
C THR A 72 -0.55 22.99 -19.48
N LYS A 73 -1.22 24.13 -19.74
CA LYS A 73 -0.74 25.46 -19.36
C LYS A 73 -0.50 25.56 -17.85
N PRO A 74 0.71 25.97 -17.43
CA PRO A 74 0.97 26.23 -16.02
C PRO A 74 0.06 27.34 -15.48
N LEU A 75 -0.55 27.09 -14.33
CA LEU A 75 -1.44 28.04 -13.64
C LEU A 75 -0.76 28.69 -12.44
N GLY A 76 0.08 27.96 -11.74
CA GLY A 76 0.84 28.44 -10.60
C GLY A 76 1.81 27.40 -10.07
N VAL A 77 2.74 27.81 -9.24
CA VAL A 77 3.65 26.90 -8.53
C VAL A 77 2.93 26.30 -7.34
N LEU A 78 2.97 24.98 -7.20
CA LEU A 78 2.48 24.26 -6.05
C LEU A 78 3.64 23.58 -5.33
N LYS A 79 3.69 23.74 -4.02
CA LYS A 79 4.61 23.04 -3.11
C LYS A 79 3.79 22.15 -2.19
N MET A 80 4.20 20.91 -2.03
CA MET A 80 3.59 19.95 -1.11
C MET A 80 4.68 19.25 -0.33
N ASN A 81 4.60 19.23 1.00
CA ASN A 81 5.58 18.58 1.87
C ASN A 81 4.90 17.48 2.69
N PHE A 82 5.30 16.24 2.45
CA PHE A 82 4.75 15.01 3.03
C PHE A 82 5.63 14.54 4.19
N PRO A 83 5.21 14.73 5.46
CA PRO A 83 5.98 14.32 6.62
C PRO A 83 5.81 12.83 6.94
N PHE A 84 6.88 12.23 7.43
CA PHE A 84 6.92 10.90 8.03
C PHE A 84 8.11 10.79 8.99
N SER A 85 8.15 9.72 9.78
CA SER A 85 9.27 9.49 10.71
C SER A 85 9.99 8.18 10.38
N MET A 86 11.22 8.05 10.86
CA MET A 86 12.00 6.81 10.80
C MET A 86 12.61 6.48 12.16
N SER A 87 12.37 5.27 12.68
CA SER A 87 13.11 4.70 13.82
C SER A 87 14.33 3.91 13.37
N VAL A 88 14.39 3.57 12.08
CA VAL A 88 15.52 2.93 11.42
C VAL A 88 15.63 3.47 9.99
N VAL A 89 16.83 3.75 9.51
CA VAL A 89 17.06 3.99 8.09
C VAL A 89 17.26 2.63 7.44
N PRO A 90 16.43 2.23 6.46
CA PRO A 90 16.57 0.94 5.79
C PRO A 90 17.93 0.80 5.11
N SER A 91 18.54 -0.38 5.24
CA SER A 91 19.79 -0.72 4.53
C SER A 91 19.56 -1.10 3.06
N ASP A 92 18.37 -1.58 2.76
CA ASP A 92 17.96 -1.94 1.40
C ASP A 92 17.45 -0.71 0.64
N SER A 93 17.36 -0.84 -0.68
CA SER A 93 16.89 0.24 -1.55
C SER A 93 15.47 0.68 -1.19
N VAL A 94 15.30 1.99 -1.06
CA VAL A 94 13.99 2.65 -0.91
C VAL A 94 13.67 3.38 -2.20
N PHE A 95 12.44 3.24 -2.66
CA PHE A 95 11.94 3.95 -3.84
C PHE A 95 10.78 4.86 -3.45
N LEU A 96 10.81 6.08 -3.97
CA LEU A 96 9.66 6.95 -4.01
C LEU A 96 8.84 6.60 -5.27
N CYS A 97 7.55 6.34 -5.08
CA CYS A 97 6.65 5.96 -6.16
C CYS A 97 5.57 7.03 -6.29
N LEU A 98 5.43 7.61 -7.47
CA LEU A 98 4.46 8.67 -7.74
C LEU A 98 4.11 8.73 -9.23
N GLU A 99 2.97 9.32 -9.52
CA GLU A 99 2.57 9.64 -10.88
C GLU A 99 3.32 10.88 -11.39
N THR A 100 3.62 10.90 -12.68
CA THR A 100 4.21 12.04 -13.39
C THR A 100 5.40 12.72 -12.68
N PRO A 101 6.45 11.97 -12.23
CA PRO A 101 7.58 12.55 -11.47
C PRO A 101 8.27 13.69 -12.20
N GLN A 102 8.26 13.70 -13.53
CA GLN A 102 8.84 14.73 -14.37
C GLN A 102 8.16 16.11 -14.23
N ARG A 103 6.98 16.16 -13.62
CA ARG A 103 6.25 17.41 -13.35
C ARG A 103 6.73 18.11 -12.08
N PHE A 104 7.57 17.47 -11.29
CA PHE A 104 8.01 17.95 -9.99
C PHE A 104 9.52 17.99 -9.85
N THR A 105 10.03 18.98 -9.14
CA THR A 105 11.31 18.91 -8.46
C THR A 105 11.06 18.19 -7.13
N ILE A 106 11.78 17.11 -6.90
CA ILE A 106 11.61 16.26 -5.70
C ILE A 106 12.74 16.57 -4.72
N LEU A 107 12.38 16.88 -3.48
CA LEU A 107 13.34 17.05 -2.39
C LEU A 107 13.04 16.05 -1.27
N VAL A 108 14.08 15.54 -0.64
CA VAL A 108 14.00 14.72 0.57
C VAL A 108 14.76 15.44 1.66
N ASN A 109 14.09 15.78 2.75
CA ASN A 109 14.65 16.57 3.85
C ASN A 109 15.29 17.91 3.38
N GLY A 110 14.67 18.59 2.43
CA GLY A 110 15.14 19.84 1.86
C GLY A 110 16.30 19.70 0.87
N ARG A 111 16.83 18.51 0.64
CA ARG A 111 17.89 18.23 -0.34
C ARG A 111 17.25 17.72 -1.63
N ARG A 112 17.59 18.35 -2.75
CA ARG A 112 17.12 17.90 -4.06
C ARG A 112 17.59 16.47 -4.34
N LEU A 113 16.70 15.64 -4.85
CA LEU A 113 17.01 14.27 -5.26
C LEU A 113 18.05 14.30 -6.40
N PRO A 114 19.17 13.55 -6.29
CA PRO A 114 20.28 13.61 -7.26
C PRO A 114 19.88 13.21 -8.68
N SER A 115 18.98 12.22 -8.80
CA SER A 115 18.38 11.77 -10.05
C SER A 115 16.91 11.49 -9.84
N GLN A 116 16.12 11.71 -10.89
CA GLN A 116 14.71 11.32 -10.99
C GLN A 116 14.53 10.26 -12.09
N ASP A 117 15.57 9.48 -12.39
CA ASP A 117 15.49 8.39 -13.35
C ASP A 117 14.49 7.33 -12.88
N GLU A 118 13.66 6.89 -13.81
CA GLU A 118 12.63 5.90 -13.53
C GLU A 118 13.22 4.49 -13.47
N HIS A 119 12.96 3.78 -12.38
CA HIS A 119 13.34 2.38 -12.15
C HIS A 119 12.12 1.44 -12.27
N GLY A 120 11.38 1.57 -13.37
CA GLY A 120 10.13 0.84 -13.58
C GLY A 120 8.94 1.51 -12.89
N TRP A 121 7.96 0.71 -12.51
CA TRP A 121 6.67 1.17 -12.00
C TRP A 121 6.25 0.34 -10.77
N PHE A 122 5.28 0.86 -10.03
CA PHE A 122 4.77 0.25 -8.81
C PHE A 122 3.27 0.00 -8.96
N ILE A 123 2.85 -1.26 -9.02
CA ILE A 123 1.48 -1.76 -9.17
C ILE A 123 0.78 -1.28 -10.45
N ASP A 124 0.74 0.01 -10.71
CA ASP A 124 0.22 0.61 -11.93
C ASP A 124 1.35 1.26 -12.74
N ASN A 125 1.29 1.16 -14.06
CA ASN A 125 2.32 1.72 -14.95
C ASN A 125 2.41 3.25 -14.88
N SER A 126 1.37 3.95 -14.43
CA SER A 126 1.40 5.41 -14.21
C SER A 126 2.25 5.80 -12.99
N ILE A 127 2.37 4.91 -11.98
CA ILE A 127 3.11 5.17 -10.74
C ILE A 127 4.57 4.79 -10.93
N ARG A 128 5.44 5.76 -11.19
CA ARG A 128 6.87 5.57 -11.49
C ARG A 128 7.69 5.44 -10.21
N ARG A 129 8.69 4.56 -10.25
CA ARG A 129 9.61 4.32 -9.14
C ARG A 129 10.89 5.13 -9.33
N ILE A 130 11.22 5.96 -8.36
CA ILE A 130 12.44 6.78 -8.32
C ILE A 130 13.27 6.33 -7.13
N TYR A 131 14.54 6.00 -7.36
CA TYR A 131 15.45 5.59 -6.30
C TYR A 131 15.76 6.76 -5.36
N VAL A 132 15.70 6.53 -4.06
CA VAL A 132 16.10 7.50 -3.03
C VAL A 132 17.34 6.97 -2.30
N PRO A 133 18.49 7.66 -2.42
CA PRO A 133 19.70 7.28 -1.68
C PRO A 133 19.47 7.28 -0.17
N SER A 134 20.00 6.28 0.53
CA SER A 134 19.80 6.10 1.97
C SER A 134 20.34 7.25 2.81
N ASP A 135 21.40 7.96 2.33
CA ASP A 135 21.98 9.12 2.98
C ASP A 135 21.09 10.38 2.93
N MET A 136 20.01 10.34 2.18
CA MET A 136 18.99 11.39 2.17
C MET A 136 18.00 11.26 3.34
N PHE A 137 17.91 10.08 3.95
CA PHE A 137 17.08 9.83 5.13
C PHE A 137 17.85 10.02 6.42
N ARG A 138 17.12 10.21 7.52
CA ARG A 138 17.67 10.33 8.88
C ARG A 138 16.74 9.69 9.90
N LEU A 139 17.25 9.37 11.06
CA LEU A 139 16.42 8.98 12.20
C LEU A 139 15.54 10.16 12.65
N GLY A 140 14.34 9.90 13.10
CA GLY A 140 13.37 10.91 13.49
C GLY A 140 12.57 11.43 12.29
N GLU A 141 12.29 12.72 12.30
CA GLU A 141 11.42 13.39 11.31
C GLU A 141 12.09 13.46 9.94
N ASN A 142 11.33 13.05 8.93
CA ASN A 142 11.69 13.13 7.51
C ASN A 142 10.55 13.76 6.72
N SER A 143 10.84 14.21 5.51
CA SER A 143 9.81 14.65 4.57
C SER A 143 10.23 14.46 3.13
N VAL A 144 9.23 14.26 2.27
CA VAL A 144 9.35 14.39 0.83
C VAL A 144 8.63 15.68 0.43
N GLU A 145 9.30 16.56 -0.30
CA GLU A 145 8.70 17.76 -0.87
C GLU A 145 8.61 17.64 -2.39
N LEU A 146 7.45 17.95 -2.93
CA LEU A 146 7.18 18.06 -4.36
C LEU A 146 6.94 19.53 -4.71
N VAL A 147 7.73 20.05 -5.65
CA VAL A 147 7.59 21.42 -6.15
C VAL A 147 7.37 21.37 -7.67
N GLY A 148 6.22 21.84 -8.14
CA GLY A 148 5.90 21.79 -9.56
C GLY A 148 4.89 22.85 -9.98
N HIS A 149 4.68 22.96 -11.29
CA HIS A 149 3.65 23.83 -11.83
C HIS A 149 2.33 23.07 -11.96
N PHE A 150 1.31 23.52 -11.23
CA PHE A 150 -0.03 23.00 -11.37
C PHE A 150 -0.64 23.37 -12.72
N SER A 151 -1.36 22.46 -13.32
CA SER A 151 -2.10 22.65 -14.56
C SER A 151 -3.37 21.79 -14.53
N ARG A 152 -4.31 22.07 -15.40
CA ARG A 152 -5.61 21.39 -15.42
C ARG A 152 -5.50 19.87 -15.56
N ASN A 153 -4.49 19.38 -16.29
CA ASN A 153 -4.24 17.95 -16.50
C ASN A 153 -3.34 17.30 -15.44
N LEU A 154 -2.97 18.02 -14.38
CA LEU A 154 -2.24 17.45 -13.26
C LEU A 154 -3.22 17.03 -12.18
N ASP A 155 -3.31 15.73 -11.92
CA ASP A 155 -4.04 15.18 -10.79
C ASP A 155 -3.07 15.03 -9.60
N LEU A 156 -3.50 15.47 -8.43
CA LEU A 156 -2.73 15.30 -7.21
C LEU A 156 -3.14 13.99 -6.57
N GLU A 157 -2.18 13.10 -6.41
CA GLU A 157 -2.36 11.76 -5.89
C GLU A 157 -1.45 11.51 -4.69
N ALA A 158 -1.78 10.48 -3.89
CA ALA A 158 -0.88 9.97 -2.88
C ALA A 158 0.44 9.50 -3.50
N ILE A 159 1.52 9.67 -2.75
CA ILE A 159 2.84 9.14 -3.11
C ILE A 159 3.21 8.03 -2.14
N TYR A 160 4.14 7.18 -2.52
CA TYR A 160 4.45 5.97 -1.75
C TYR A 160 5.95 5.84 -1.55
N LEU A 161 6.38 5.47 -0.35
CA LEU A 161 7.71 4.90 -0.15
C LEU A 161 7.59 3.39 -0.16
N THR A 162 8.42 2.71 -0.94
CA THR A 162 8.44 1.25 -1.02
C THR A 162 9.83 0.71 -0.71
N GLY A 163 9.89 -0.38 0.05
CA GLY A 163 11.15 -0.99 0.45
C GLY A 163 11.00 -2.13 1.44
N ARG A 164 12.13 -2.62 1.95
CA ARG A 164 12.15 -3.65 2.99
C ARG A 164 12.18 -3.01 4.39
N PHE A 165 11.03 -2.58 4.86
CA PHE A 165 10.84 -1.95 6.17
C PHE A 165 9.44 -2.25 6.71
N GLY A 166 9.23 -2.07 8.00
CA GLY A 166 7.92 -2.04 8.64
C GLY A 166 7.39 -0.60 8.71
N VAL A 167 6.10 -0.46 8.98
CA VAL A 167 5.47 0.85 9.26
C VAL A 167 4.66 0.74 10.55
N ASP A 168 5.01 1.56 11.54
CA ASP A 168 4.15 1.80 12.71
C ASP A 168 3.22 2.96 12.42
N LEU A 169 1.93 2.75 12.67
CA LEU A 169 0.88 3.70 12.38
C LEU A 169 0.14 4.09 13.67
N GLN A 170 0.25 5.36 14.06
CA GLN A 170 -0.44 5.93 15.22
C GLN A 170 -1.30 7.11 14.79
N GLY A 171 -2.61 6.89 14.70
CA GLY A 171 -3.51 7.85 14.07
C GLY A 171 -3.13 8.07 12.61
N ILE A 172 -2.65 9.27 12.29
CA ILE A 172 -2.11 9.60 10.96
C ILE A 172 -0.57 9.64 10.91
N ARG A 173 0.09 9.46 12.07
CA ARG A 173 1.56 9.46 12.14
C ARG A 173 2.10 8.14 11.64
N LYS A 174 3.00 8.19 10.68
CA LYS A 174 3.68 7.06 10.07
C LYS A 174 5.15 7.05 10.49
N THR A 175 5.61 5.93 11.05
CA THR A 175 7.01 5.73 11.39
C THR A 175 7.54 4.50 10.67
N ILE A 176 8.53 4.67 9.82
CA ILE A 176 9.25 3.55 9.20
C ILE A 176 10.09 2.86 10.28
N THR A 177 9.91 1.55 10.39
CA THR A 177 10.51 0.69 11.40
C THR A 177 11.23 -0.49 10.75
N ARG A 178 11.84 -1.36 11.54
CA ARG A 178 12.29 -2.65 11.05
C ARG A 178 11.08 -3.54 10.69
N LEU A 179 11.20 -4.27 9.60
CA LEU A 179 10.21 -5.30 9.24
C LEU A 179 10.20 -6.40 10.32
N PRO A 180 9.05 -6.86 10.81
CA PRO A 180 8.99 -7.94 11.82
C PRO A 180 9.57 -9.24 11.27
N ASP A 181 10.27 -10.01 12.12
CA ASP A 181 10.88 -11.29 11.73
C ASP A 181 9.82 -12.39 11.51
N LYS A 182 8.70 -12.30 12.19
CA LYS A 182 7.55 -13.21 12.10
C LYS A 182 6.24 -12.43 12.14
N LEU A 183 5.21 -12.98 11.52
CA LEU A 183 3.84 -12.52 11.66
C LEU A 183 3.04 -13.47 12.54
N ARG A 184 2.25 -12.91 13.44
CA ARG A 184 1.29 -13.68 14.25
C ARG A 184 -0.01 -13.85 13.47
N VAL A 185 -0.76 -14.91 13.80
CA VAL A 185 -2.17 -14.97 13.42
C VAL A 185 -2.87 -13.71 13.92
N GLY A 186 -3.61 -13.06 13.04
CA GLY A 186 -4.26 -11.79 13.29
C GLY A 186 -4.02 -10.78 12.17
N ASP A 187 -4.59 -9.60 12.37
CA ASP A 187 -4.50 -8.50 11.42
C ASP A 187 -3.06 -7.98 11.28
N ILE A 188 -2.50 -8.07 10.08
CA ILE A 188 -1.13 -7.60 9.77
C ILE A 188 -1.01 -6.06 9.75
N VAL A 189 -2.12 -5.34 9.67
CA VAL A 189 -2.16 -3.87 9.75
C VAL A 189 -1.46 -3.39 11.02
N SER A 190 -1.71 -4.05 12.15
CA SER A 190 -1.08 -3.76 13.44
C SER A 190 0.31 -4.38 13.63
N GLN A 191 0.81 -5.12 12.65
CA GLN A 191 2.08 -5.85 12.71
C GLN A 191 3.15 -5.28 11.76
N GLY A 192 3.08 -3.97 11.47
CA GLY A 192 4.07 -3.29 10.64
C GLY A 192 3.76 -3.28 9.13
N LEU A 193 2.57 -3.73 8.72
CA LEU A 193 2.15 -3.84 7.33
C LEU A 193 0.81 -3.11 7.04
N PRO A 194 0.59 -1.88 7.55
CA PRO A 194 -0.73 -1.24 7.47
C PRO A 194 -1.20 -0.98 6.04
N PHE A 195 -0.29 -0.67 5.14
CA PHE A 195 -0.60 -0.32 3.75
C PHE A 195 -0.22 -1.42 2.76
N TYR A 196 0.32 -2.55 3.25
CA TYR A 196 0.73 -3.64 2.39
C TYR A 196 -0.49 -4.30 1.73
N SER A 197 -0.38 -4.60 0.45
CA SER A 197 -1.50 -5.14 -0.33
C SER A 197 -1.09 -6.15 -1.41
N GLY A 198 0.14 -6.65 -1.33
CA GLY A 198 0.62 -7.77 -2.13
C GLY A 198 0.13 -9.12 -1.60
N ALA A 199 0.96 -10.13 -1.68
CA ALA A 199 0.68 -11.43 -1.06
C ALA A 199 1.69 -11.73 0.06
N VAL A 200 1.18 -12.34 1.14
CA VAL A 200 1.98 -12.78 2.29
C VAL A 200 2.03 -14.30 2.28
N CYS A 201 3.21 -14.85 2.08
CA CYS A 201 3.43 -16.29 2.12
C CYS A 201 3.89 -16.70 3.52
N TYR A 202 3.02 -17.36 4.26
CA TYR A 202 3.29 -17.94 5.57
C TYR A 202 3.89 -19.35 5.42
N ARG A 203 5.00 -19.59 6.12
CA ARG A 203 5.64 -20.92 6.15
C ARG A 203 5.16 -21.70 7.37
N ILE A 204 4.48 -22.84 7.13
CA ILE A 204 3.96 -23.75 8.16
C ILE A 204 4.85 -24.99 8.18
N ASP A 205 5.70 -25.09 9.20
CA ASP A 205 6.60 -26.22 9.39
C ASP A 205 5.94 -27.33 10.26
N GLY A 206 6.53 -28.52 10.26
CA GLY A 206 6.17 -29.59 11.18
C GLY A 206 4.82 -30.26 10.87
N LEU A 207 4.46 -30.37 9.58
CA LEU A 207 3.26 -31.08 9.17
C LEU A 207 3.33 -32.56 9.58
N PRO A 208 2.27 -33.11 10.19
CA PRO A 208 2.20 -34.56 10.50
C PRO A 208 2.10 -35.35 9.19
N SER A 209 2.90 -36.39 9.04
CA SER A 209 2.83 -37.28 7.85
C SER A 209 1.59 -38.14 7.93
N PRO A 210 0.63 -38.06 6.98
CA PRO A 210 -0.54 -38.91 6.95
C PRO A 210 -0.15 -40.36 6.57
N ALA A 211 -0.86 -41.35 7.17
CA ALA A 211 -0.70 -42.74 6.81
C ALA A 211 -1.18 -43.04 5.38
N GLU A 212 -0.92 -44.26 4.92
CA GLU A 212 -1.42 -44.67 3.60
C GLU A 212 -2.96 -44.63 3.58
N GLY A 213 -3.54 -44.00 2.55
CA GLY A 213 -4.98 -43.77 2.43
C GLY A 213 -5.48 -42.50 3.14
N GLU A 214 -4.78 -41.97 4.13
CA GLU A 214 -5.18 -40.72 4.80
C GLU A 214 -4.83 -39.46 3.99
N ARG A 215 -5.61 -38.41 4.18
CA ARG A 215 -5.36 -37.07 3.62
C ARG A 215 -5.18 -36.04 4.74
N LEU A 216 -4.24 -35.18 4.60
CA LEU A 216 -4.04 -34.03 5.49
C LEU A 216 -4.54 -32.76 4.81
N LYS A 217 -5.47 -32.07 5.43
CA LYS A 217 -5.99 -30.78 4.97
C LYS A 217 -5.63 -29.66 5.94
N LEU A 218 -5.40 -28.48 5.40
CA LEU A 218 -5.45 -27.21 6.12
C LEU A 218 -6.87 -26.68 6.00
N THR A 219 -7.48 -26.32 7.12
CA THR A 219 -8.82 -25.72 7.19
C THR A 219 -8.78 -24.45 8.00
N MET A 220 -9.63 -23.49 7.69
CA MET A 220 -9.79 -22.26 8.48
C MET A 220 -11.20 -21.68 8.36
N ASP A 221 -11.62 -20.93 9.38
CA ASP A 221 -12.94 -20.29 9.41
C ASP A 221 -12.99 -19.05 8.52
N GLY A 222 -11.85 -18.42 8.27
CA GLY A 222 -11.75 -17.23 7.43
C GLY A 222 -10.34 -16.64 7.34
N PHE A 223 -10.21 -15.63 6.52
CA PHE A 223 -9.02 -14.78 6.38
C PHE A 223 -9.46 -13.44 5.79
N ASP A 224 -8.63 -12.41 5.89
CA ASP A 224 -8.89 -11.13 5.27
C ASP A 224 -7.96 -10.90 4.06
N GLY A 225 -8.54 -11.06 2.87
CA GLY A 225 -7.82 -11.01 1.60
C GLY A 225 -8.71 -11.33 0.41
N GLY A 226 -8.11 -11.54 -0.74
CA GLY A 226 -8.79 -11.93 -1.98
C GLY A 226 -8.91 -13.45 -2.15
N CYS A 227 -7.81 -14.17 -1.93
CA CYS A 227 -7.78 -15.64 -1.99
C CYS A 227 -6.61 -16.21 -1.19
N LEU A 228 -6.70 -17.52 -0.92
CA LEU A 228 -5.62 -18.35 -0.40
C LEU A 228 -4.99 -19.15 -1.54
N GLU A 229 -3.68 -19.32 -1.48
CA GLU A 229 -2.96 -20.19 -2.39
C GLU A 229 -2.03 -21.10 -1.59
N LEU A 230 -1.90 -22.34 -2.01
CA LEU A 230 -0.82 -23.23 -1.59
C LEU A 230 0.23 -23.28 -2.70
N LEU A 231 1.46 -22.85 -2.39
CA LEU A 231 2.55 -22.70 -3.37
C LEU A 231 3.60 -23.82 -3.31
N ASN A 232 3.23 -24.99 -2.84
CA ASN A 232 4.15 -26.12 -2.78
C ASN A 232 4.46 -26.69 -4.17
N GLU A 233 5.69 -27.13 -4.38
CA GLU A 233 6.11 -27.73 -5.64
C GLU A 233 5.27 -28.96 -6.00
N GLY A 234 4.69 -28.94 -7.21
CA GLY A 234 3.79 -30.00 -7.69
C GLY A 234 2.37 -29.97 -7.11
N SER A 235 2.02 -28.96 -6.29
CA SER A 235 0.70 -28.79 -5.67
C SER A 235 0.32 -27.33 -5.51
N HIS A 236 0.02 -26.67 -6.63
CA HIS A 236 -0.53 -25.32 -6.60
C HIS A 236 -2.04 -25.39 -6.50
N GLN A 237 -2.61 -24.87 -5.40
CA GLN A 237 -4.05 -24.82 -5.16
C GLN A 237 -4.47 -23.39 -4.87
N ILE A 238 -5.67 -23.01 -5.29
CA ILE A 238 -6.28 -21.70 -5.04
C ILE A 238 -7.63 -21.92 -4.37
N CYS A 239 -7.88 -21.19 -3.28
CA CYS A 239 -9.15 -21.21 -2.55
C CYS A 239 -9.64 -19.76 -2.34
N GLY A 240 -10.70 -19.36 -3.05
CA GLY A 240 -11.26 -18.01 -2.99
C GLY A 240 -12.58 -17.89 -2.24
N TRP A 241 -13.22 -19.01 -1.83
CA TRP A 241 -14.50 -19.05 -1.13
C TRP A 241 -14.58 -20.26 -0.20
N ALA A 242 -15.47 -20.17 0.78
CA ALA A 242 -15.70 -21.25 1.76
C ALA A 242 -16.30 -22.52 1.10
N PRO A 243 -15.98 -23.72 1.63
CA PRO A 243 -15.10 -23.96 2.77
C PRO A 243 -13.62 -23.70 2.42
N TYR A 244 -12.90 -23.02 3.31
CA TYR A 244 -11.48 -22.72 3.09
C TYR A 244 -10.65 -23.95 3.47
N GLU A 245 -10.40 -24.81 2.50
CA GLU A 245 -9.67 -26.06 2.62
C GLU A 245 -8.58 -26.17 1.54
N LEU A 246 -7.39 -26.61 1.96
CA LEU A 246 -6.24 -26.87 1.08
C LEU A 246 -5.65 -28.24 1.41
N ASP A 247 -5.35 -29.07 0.40
CA ASP A 247 -4.77 -30.40 0.58
C ASP A 247 -3.25 -30.30 0.78
N LEU A 248 -2.79 -30.67 1.97
CA LEU A 248 -1.38 -30.71 2.37
C LEU A 248 -0.75 -32.09 2.28
N THR A 249 -1.47 -33.11 1.83
CA THR A 249 -1.06 -34.53 1.87
C THR A 249 0.30 -34.75 1.22
N GLN A 250 0.52 -34.14 0.06
CA GLN A 250 1.77 -34.30 -0.67
C GLN A 250 2.95 -33.62 0.03
N ALA A 251 2.80 -32.41 0.49
CA ALA A 251 3.83 -31.68 1.23
C ALA A 251 4.20 -32.43 2.53
N ALA A 252 3.19 -32.87 3.27
CA ALA A 252 3.38 -33.60 4.51
C ALA A 252 4.11 -34.95 4.31
N ARG A 253 3.77 -35.71 3.27
CA ARG A 253 4.47 -36.97 2.93
C ARG A 253 5.92 -36.77 2.54
N LYS A 254 6.24 -35.64 1.92
CA LYS A 254 7.62 -35.27 1.58
C LYS A 254 8.40 -34.66 2.75
N GLY A 255 7.75 -34.36 3.86
CA GLY A 255 8.34 -33.65 4.99
C GLY A 255 8.63 -32.18 4.69
N GLU A 256 7.95 -31.62 3.68
CA GLU A 256 8.07 -30.21 3.29
C GLU A 256 7.13 -29.32 4.12
N PRO A 257 7.48 -28.03 4.34
CA PRO A 257 6.55 -27.08 4.94
C PRO A 257 5.39 -26.77 3.99
N ALA A 258 4.23 -26.36 4.52
CA ALA A 258 3.23 -25.73 3.68
C ALA A 258 3.58 -24.25 3.46
N LEU A 259 3.49 -23.80 2.23
CA LEU A 259 3.66 -22.41 1.81
C LEU A 259 2.28 -21.81 1.53
N LEU A 260 1.65 -21.32 2.61
CA LEU A 260 0.33 -20.70 2.55
C LEU A 260 0.44 -19.24 2.17
N ASN A 261 0.01 -18.92 0.98
CA ASN A 261 0.01 -17.55 0.46
C ASN A 261 -1.38 -16.93 0.63
N VAL A 262 -1.44 -15.78 1.30
CA VAL A 262 -2.65 -14.96 1.43
C VAL A 262 -2.50 -13.79 0.48
N VAL A 263 -3.26 -13.79 -0.61
CA VAL A 263 -3.30 -12.69 -1.58
C VAL A 263 -4.23 -11.60 -1.05
N LEU A 264 -3.71 -10.41 -0.87
CA LEU A 264 -4.46 -9.29 -0.31
C LEU A 264 -5.18 -8.47 -1.40
N THR A 265 -6.08 -7.60 -0.98
CA THR A 265 -6.68 -6.59 -1.85
C THR A 265 -5.83 -5.32 -1.84
N ARG A 266 -5.94 -4.48 -2.86
CA ARG A 266 -5.23 -3.19 -2.94
C ARG A 266 -5.87 -2.08 -2.10
N ARG A 267 -6.91 -2.39 -1.32
CA ARG A 267 -7.72 -1.41 -0.59
C ARG A 267 -6.92 -0.56 0.40
N ASN A 268 -6.01 -1.16 1.16
CA ASN A 268 -5.20 -0.45 2.16
C ASN A 268 -4.06 0.39 1.55
N THR A 269 -3.75 0.20 0.28
CA THR A 269 -2.78 1.03 -0.46
C THR A 269 -3.44 2.21 -1.15
N PHE A 270 -4.50 1.95 -1.92
CA PHE A 270 -5.11 2.95 -2.81
C PHE A 270 -6.37 3.60 -2.27
N GLY A 271 -6.87 3.11 -1.15
CA GLY A 271 -7.99 3.74 -0.46
C GLY A 271 -9.38 3.29 -0.91
N PRO A 272 -10.39 4.03 -0.47
CA PRO A 272 -10.33 5.31 0.27
C PRO A 272 -9.78 5.16 1.69
N LEU A 273 -8.78 5.95 2.05
CA LEU A 273 -8.07 5.80 3.35
C LEU A 273 -8.67 6.65 4.48
N HIS A 274 -9.54 7.60 4.16
CA HIS A 274 -10.09 8.58 5.09
C HIS A 274 -11.62 8.62 5.12
N GLN A 275 -12.29 7.68 4.45
CA GLN A 275 -13.76 7.59 4.46
C GLN A 275 -14.28 6.85 5.70
N VAL A 276 -15.36 7.37 6.30
CA VAL A 276 -16.03 6.79 7.49
C VAL A 276 -17.46 6.38 7.10
N PRO A 277 -17.85 5.12 7.30
CA PRO A 277 -17.02 3.97 7.67
C PRO A 277 -16.00 3.62 6.58
N ALA A 278 -15.06 2.70 6.87
CA ALA A 278 -14.15 2.15 5.88
C ALA A 278 -14.97 1.42 4.80
N LEU A 279 -15.10 2.01 3.62
CA LEU A 279 -15.92 1.48 2.55
C LEU A 279 -15.19 0.37 1.78
N VAL A 280 -15.93 -0.66 1.41
CA VAL A 280 -15.46 -1.78 0.57
C VAL A 280 -16.01 -1.63 -0.85
N GLY A 281 -16.30 -0.44 -1.31
CA GLY A 281 -16.87 -0.19 -2.63
C GLY A 281 -15.79 0.12 -3.68
N ALA A 282 -16.09 -0.19 -4.93
CA ALA A 282 -15.27 0.16 -6.10
C ALA A 282 -15.64 1.57 -6.61
N TYR A 283 -15.44 2.58 -5.78
CA TYR A 283 -15.68 3.96 -6.14
C TYR A 283 -14.34 4.67 -6.36
N GLY A 284 -14.28 5.52 -7.37
CA GLY A 284 -13.12 6.36 -7.62
C GLY A 284 -13.09 7.61 -6.72
N PRO A 285 -11.98 8.36 -6.75
CA PRO A 285 -11.80 9.57 -5.94
C PRO A 285 -12.89 10.62 -6.12
N GLU A 286 -13.57 10.65 -7.26
CA GLU A 286 -14.68 11.54 -7.54
C GLU A 286 -15.89 11.34 -6.62
N ASN A 287 -16.06 10.13 -6.07
CA ASN A 287 -17.16 9.78 -5.16
C ASN A 287 -16.78 9.92 -3.69
N TRP A 288 -15.49 10.14 -3.37
CA TRP A 288 -15.04 10.26 -2.00
C TRP A 288 -15.32 11.65 -1.45
N THR A 289 -15.78 11.71 -0.22
CA THR A 289 -15.93 12.99 0.47
C THR A 289 -14.62 13.45 1.10
N THR A 290 -14.43 14.74 1.24
CA THR A 290 -13.28 15.34 1.93
C THR A 290 -13.71 16.22 3.11
N GLU A 291 -15.01 16.12 3.50
CA GLU A 291 -15.62 16.94 4.55
C GLU A 291 -16.76 16.19 5.24
N GLY A 292 -17.19 16.70 6.41
CA GLY A 292 -18.31 16.18 7.19
C GLY A 292 -17.99 14.88 7.92
N ASP A 293 -19.05 14.24 8.45
CA ASP A 293 -18.95 13.07 9.33
C ASP A 293 -18.45 11.80 8.63
N SER A 294 -18.51 11.77 7.30
CA SER A 294 -18.02 10.65 6.50
C SER A 294 -16.55 10.77 6.08
N PHE A 295 -15.82 11.71 6.65
CA PHE A 295 -14.40 11.94 6.40
C PHE A 295 -13.64 12.15 7.71
N THR A 296 -12.44 11.61 7.83
CA THR A 296 -11.58 11.82 8.99
C THR A 296 -10.11 12.00 8.60
N MET A 297 -9.43 12.93 9.28
CA MET A 297 -7.98 13.09 9.24
C MET A 297 -7.32 12.70 10.58
N GLU A 298 -8.05 12.10 11.49
CA GLU A 298 -7.51 11.68 12.80
C GLU A 298 -6.78 10.32 12.70
N ARG A 299 -7.22 9.49 11.78
CA ARG A 299 -6.70 8.12 11.57
C ARG A 299 -6.95 7.64 10.15
N TYR A 300 -6.23 6.60 9.77
CA TYR A 300 -6.50 5.83 8.56
C TYR A 300 -7.65 4.84 8.77
N MET A 301 -8.53 4.74 7.80
CA MET A 301 -9.65 3.82 7.77
C MET A 301 -9.27 2.57 6.96
N LEU A 302 -8.45 1.71 7.58
CA LEU A 302 -7.94 0.49 6.99
C LEU A 302 -8.87 -0.69 7.24
N LEU A 303 -8.83 -1.68 6.36
CA LEU A 303 -9.49 -2.96 6.54
C LEU A 303 -8.51 -3.97 7.14
N PRO A 304 -8.98 -4.92 7.96
CA PRO A 304 -8.18 -6.06 8.38
C PRO A 304 -7.57 -6.78 7.18
N ALA A 305 -6.39 -7.35 7.34
CA ALA A 305 -5.68 -8.04 6.28
C ALA A 305 -4.83 -9.20 6.80
N GLY A 306 -4.68 -10.24 5.98
CA GLY A 306 -3.80 -11.36 6.26
C GLY A 306 -4.48 -12.58 6.86
N LEU A 307 -3.72 -13.41 7.57
CA LEU A 307 -4.18 -14.64 8.22
C LEU A 307 -4.84 -14.29 9.57
N THR A 308 -6.06 -13.74 9.52
CA THR A 308 -6.78 -13.22 10.69
C THR A 308 -7.41 -14.31 11.54
N HIS A 309 -7.62 -15.49 10.99
CA HIS A 309 -8.12 -16.67 11.70
C HIS A 309 -7.06 -17.76 11.77
N ARG A 310 -7.03 -18.49 12.90
CA ARG A 310 -6.07 -19.56 13.08
C ARG A 310 -6.40 -20.73 12.16
N PRO A 311 -5.46 -21.20 11.33
CA PRO A 311 -5.66 -22.42 10.56
C PRO A 311 -5.57 -23.65 11.45
N SER A 312 -6.23 -24.73 11.03
CA SER A 312 -6.23 -26.02 11.69
C SER A 312 -5.85 -27.13 10.72
N LEU A 313 -5.27 -28.21 11.25
CA LEU A 313 -4.98 -29.42 10.48
C LEU A 313 -6.07 -30.45 10.71
N LEU A 314 -6.68 -30.92 9.63
CA LEU A 314 -7.66 -31.98 9.60
C LEU A 314 -7.06 -33.20 8.91
N LEU A 315 -7.09 -34.35 9.61
CA LEU A 315 -6.71 -35.65 9.07
C LEU A 315 -8.00 -36.41 8.69
N GLU A 316 -8.19 -36.59 7.38
CA GLU A 316 -9.33 -37.38 6.86
C GLU A 316 -8.91 -38.82 6.62
N ARG A 317 -9.76 -39.73 7.06
CA ARG A 317 -9.67 -41.17 6.76
C ARG A 317 -10.67 -41.55 5.67
N PRO A 318 -10.33 -42.49 4.81
CA PRO A 318 -11.22 -42.96 3.76
C PRO A 318 -12.52 -43.54 4.29
#